data_27d020606d8f89deec9f54406b1d9f74
#
_entry.id   27d020606d8f89deec9f54406b1d9f74
#
_cell.length_a   1.000
_cell.length_b   1.000
_cell.length_c   1.000
_cell.angle_alpha   90.00
_cell.angle_beta   90.00
_cell.angle_gamma   90.00
#
_symmetry.space_group_name_H-M   'P 1'
#
loop_
_entity.id
_entity.type
_entity.pdbx_description
1 polymer ?
#
loop_
_entity_poly.entity_id
_entity_poly.type
_entity_poly.pdbx_seq_one_letter_code
_entity_poly.pdbx_strand_id
1 'polypeptide(L)'
;MIAEILIVDDNSDIRNILRDLIIDAGYSTRVAANYNQALSEIDKKMPDVAILDVKLDKGDNDGIQLLSHIKSKNKDVPVIMISGHANIEMAIDSLKHGAFEFVEKPFDQARLLNFISRAVENLNLKNQNKEYETKLFSSYDLIGDSKNISSIRDQIEKISITDSRIFINGPSGSGKELIARKIHKKSKRKDNPFIILNGALLDSNKYESELFGEEKLDGSISYGALEKANKGTLLIDHISEIPLDIQSKILRVLIDQKFKRINGSNDVKVDVRLICSSNKDLKNEIDLGNFREDLYHRISVFEIYIEPLNNRISDIPLLIKYFSNKISENYNIKTLEIDDNDSYILNHNWKGNVRELRNLIERVAILQPDTKEKISNIIKESLKSDNLNDKITENSLSVPLKEAREKFEKEYLTVQLKKFNGNISKTA
;
A
#
# COMPACT_ATOMS: atom_id res chain seq x y z
N MET A 1 12.18 11.73 18.68
CA MET A 1 11.76 11.68 20.12
C MET A 1 12.70 10.73 20.85
N ILE A 2 13.04 11.03 22.10
CA ILE A 2 13.82 10.12 22.95
C ILE A 2 12.87 9.01 23.38
N ALA A 3 13.24 7.74 23.15
CA ALA A 3 12.40 6.60 23.52
C ALA A 3 12.27 6.48 25.05
N GLU A 4 11.08 6.16 25.51
CA GLU A 4 10.74 6.03 26.94
C GLU A 4 10.64 4.55 27.33
N ILE A 5 11.47 4.15 28.30
CA ILE A 5 11.60 2.75 28.73
C ILE A 5 11.00 2.58 30.14
N LEU A 6 10.04 1.65 30.26
CA LEU A 6 9.47 1.26 31.55
C LEU A 6 10.29 0.11 32.14
N ILE A 7 10.82 0.29 33.34
CA ILE A 7 11.57 -0.70 34.10
C ILE A 7 10.71 -1.19 35.27
N VAL A 8 10.48 -2.51 35.33
CA VAL A 8 9.71 -3.14 36.41
C VAL A 8 10.55 -4.24 37.05
N ASP A 9 10.93 -4.04 38.28
CA ASP A 9 11.73 -4.98 39.07
C ASP A 9 11.43 -4.70 40.56
N ASP A 10 11.30 -5.70 41.42
CA ASP A 10 11.01 -5.53 42.86
C ASP A 10 12.26 -5.09 43.64
N ASN A 11 13.45 -5.42 43.14
CA ASN A 11 14.74 -5.03 43.73
C ASN A 11 15.11 -3.58 43.38
N SER A 12 15.23 -2.72 44.41
CA SER A 12 15.55 -1.31 44.25
C SER A 12 16.92 -1.07 43.62
N ASP A 13 17.91 -1.91 43.92
CA ASP A 13 19.29 -1.72 43.44
C ASP A 13 19.38 -2.03 41.95
N ILE A 14 18.69 -3.09 41.53
CA ILE A 14 18.59 -3.44 40.10
C ILE A 14 17.84 -2.37 39.32
N ARG A 15 16.73 -1.84 39.86
CA ARG A 15 15.98 -0.75 39.22
C ARG A 15 16.86 0.50 39.05
N ASN A 16 17.65 0.85 40.05
CA ASN A 16 18.54 2.01 39.98
C ASN A 16 19.66 1.80 38.99
N ILE A 17 20.31 0.64 38.99
CA ILE A 17 21.36 0.27 38.02
C ILE A 17 20.81 0.35 36.60
N LEU A 18 19.67 -0.25 36.35
CA LEU A 18 19.01 -0.25 35.01
C LEU A 18 18.64 1.18 34.61
N ARG A 19 18.05 1.96 35.51
CA ARG A 19 17.67 3.34 35.23
C ARG A 19 18.88 4.16 34.81
N ASP A 20 19.97 4.14 35.61
CA ASP A 20 21.16 4.95 35.38
C ASP A 20 21.85 4.51 34.08
N LEU A 21 21.98 3.19 33.81
CA LEU A 21 22.51 2.65 32.59
C LEU A 21 21.74 3.11 31.35
N ILE A 22 20.41 3.13 31.42
CA ILE A 22 19.52 3.46 30.28
C ILE A 22 19.50 4.98 30.03
N ILE A 23 19.58 5.79 31.12
CA ILE A 23 19.70 7.25 31.00
C ILE A 23 21.06 7.63 30.40
N ASP A 24 22.14 6.98 30.82
CA ASP A 24 23.48 7.21 30.26
C ASP A 24 23.54 6.85 28.77
N ALA A 25 22.73 5.88 28.32
CA ALA A 25 22.57 5.53 26.92
C ALA A 25 21.68 6.52 26.13
N GLY A 26 21.14 7.57 26.77
CA GLY A 26 20.36 8.62 26.11
C GLY A 26 18.86 8.36 26.00
N TYR A 27 18.30 7.39 26.72
CA TYR A 27 16.87 7.10 26.78
C TYR A 27 16.21 7.73 28.02
N SER A 28 14.90 7.93 27.98
CA SER A 28 14.12 8.31 29.15
C SER A 28 13.55 7.07 29.84
N THR A 29 13.39 7.13 31.18
CA THR A 29 12.95 5.97 31.94
C THR A 29 11.80 6.31 32.89
N ARG A 30 10.91 5.33 33.05
CA ARG A 30 9.95 5.23 34.16
C ARG A 30 10.21 3.94 34.90
N VAL A 31 9.99 3.97 36.23
CA VAL A 31 10.25 2.80 37.07
C VAL A 31 9.01 2.40 37.84
N ALA A 32 8.83 1.10 38.06
CA ALA A 32 7.80 0.54 38.91
C ALA A 32 8.39 -0.58 39.76
N ALA A 33 8.03 -0.61 41.05
CA ALA A 33 8.56 -1.56 42.00
C ALA A 33 7.74 -2.85 42.16
N ASN A 34 6.53 -2.85 41.62
CA ASN A 34 5.60 -3.99 41.74
C ASN A 34 4.57 -3.99 40.61
N TYR A 35 3.79 -5.08 40.54
CA TYR A 35 2.77 -5.30 39.53
C TYR A 35 1.76 -4.16 39.43
N ASN A 36 1.22 -3.67 40.57
CA ASN A 36 0.19 -2.63 40.58
C ASN A 36 0.72 -1.26 40.11
N GLN A 37 1.94 -0.89 40.51
CA GLN A 37 2.58 0.30 40.02
C GLN A 37 2.84 0.21 38.52
N ALA A 38 3.31 -0.92 38.03
CA ALA A 38 3.53 -1.15 36.60
C ALA A 38 2.24 -0.98 35.82
N LEU A 39 1.10 -1.56 36.25
CA LEU A 39 -0.20 -1.33 35.62
C LEU A 39 -0.58 0.16 35.60
N SER A 40 -0.41 0.86 36.74
CA SER A 40 -0.71 2.29 36.80
C SER A 40 0.14 3.12 35.82
N GLU A 41 1.43 2.80 35.70
CA GLU A 41 2.30 3.48 34.74
C GLU A 41 1.95 3.17 33.28
N ILE A 42 1.58 1.92 32.96
CA ILE A 42 1.12 1.50 31.63
C ILE A 42 -0.20 2.18 31.27
N ASP A 43 -1.12 2.32 32.24
CA ASP A 43 -2.42 2.96 32.02
C ASP A 43 -2.31 4.49 31.84
N LYS A 44 -1.35 5.14 32.50
CA LYS A 44 -1.06 6.57 32.30
C LYS A 44 -0.55 6.82 30.88
N LYS A 45 0.42 6.03 30.44
CA LYS A 45 1.04 6.14 29.12
C LYS A 45 1.73 4.82 28.76
N MET A 46 1.45 4.30 27.57
CA MET A 46 2.13 3.12 27.05
C MET A 46 3.61 3.42 26.83
N PRO A 47 4.55 2.60 27.33
CA PRO A 47 5.97 2.78 27.08
C PRO A 47 6.37 2.43 25.64
N ASP A 48 7.49 2.99 25.19
CA ASP A 48 8.08 2.61 23.90
C ASP A 48 8.76 1.22 23.98
N VAL A 49 9.40 0.92 25.12
CA VAL A 49 9.99 -0.40 25.43
C VAL A 49 9.71 -0.70 26.90
N ALA A 50 9.46 -1.96 27.25
CA ALA A 50 9.36 -2.38 28.63
C ALA A 50 10.44 -3.41 28.98
N ILE A 51 10.99 -3.29 30.17
CA ILE A 51 11.92 -4.25 30.79
C ILE A 51 11.22 -4.76 32.04
N LEU A 52 10.91 -6.05 32.09
CA LEU A 52 10.12 -6.65 33.15
C LEU A 52 10.89 -7.78 33.83
N ASP A 53 10.96 -7.74 35.16
CA ASP A 53 11.34 -8.94 35.92
C ASP A 53 10.22 -9.98 35.83
N VAL A 54 10.59 -11.24 35.67
CA VAL A 54 9.64 -12.36 35.62
C VAL A 54 8.92 -12.52 36.95
N LYS A 55 9.66 -12.39 38.09
CA LYS A 55 9.13 -12.51 39.44
C LYS A 55 8.99 -11.12 40.06
N LEU A 56 7.80 -10.80 40.48
CA LEU A 56 7.48 -9.59 41.24
C LEU A 56 6.80 -9.99 42.56
N ASP A 57 6.19 -9.03 43.24
CA ASP A 57 5.66 -9.13 44.59
C ASP A 57 4.45 -10.06 44.80
N LYS A 58 3.72 -10.46 43.74
CA LYS A 58 2.49 -11.26 43.86
C LYS A 58 2.65 -12.74 43.56
N GLY A 59 3.66 -13.11 42.78
CA GLY A 59 3.85 -14.51 42.43
C GLY A 59 4.96 -14.76 41.39
N ASP A 60 5.16 -16.05 41.11
CA ASP A 60 6.28 -16.49 40.25
C ASP A 60 6.15 -16.08 38.76
N ASN A 61 4.96 -15.62 38.31
CA ASN A 61 4.67 -15.32 36.91
C ASN A 61 4.08 -13.91 36.68
N ASP A 62 4.21 -12.99 37.60
CA ASP A 62 3.62 -11.64 37.50
C ASP A 62 4.15 -10.85 36.29
N GLY A 63 5.44 -10.99 35.99
CA GLY A 63 6.03 -10.37 34.82
C GLY A 63 5.47 -10.89 33.51
N ILE A 64 5.12 -12.18 33.42
CA ILE A 64 4.48 -12.78 32.23
C ILE A 64 3.03 -12.27 32.08
N GLN A 65 2.34 -12.04 33.18
CA GLN A 65 1.00 -11.43 33.16
C GLN A 65 1.08 -9.97 32.67
N LEU A 66 2.08 -9.19 33.13
CA LEU A 66 2.33 -7.84 32.63
C LEU A 66 2.69 -7.83 31.13
N LEU A 67 3.53 -8.75 30.68
CA LEU A 67 3.83 -8.96 29.27
C LEU A 67 2.53 -9.16 28.46
N SER A 68 1.69 -10.09 28.91
CA SER A 68 0.41 -10.39 28.26
C SER A 68 -0.51 -9.16 28.26
N HIS A 69 -0.54 -8.40 29.33
CA HIS A 69 -1.30 -7.15 29.44
C HIS A 69 -0.81 -6.08 28.45
N ILE A 70 0.49 -5.83 28.38
CA ILE A 70 1.08 -4.90 27.39
C ILE A 70 0.73 -5.35 25.96
N LYS A 71 0.92 -6.63 25.66
CA LYS A 71 0.65 -7.18 24.32
C LYS A 71 -0.82 -7.16 23.94
N SER A 72 -1.73 -7.25 24.90
CA SER A 72 -3.18 -7.10 24.64
C SER A 72 -3.56 -5.66 24.28
N LYS A 73 -2.90 -4.66 24.87
CA LYS A 73 -3.12 -3.24 24.59
C LYS A 73 -2.39 -2.77 23.32
N ASN A 74 -1.14 -3.17 23.18
CA ASN A 74 -0.32 -2.84 22.01
C ASN A 74 0.69 -3.96 21.73
N LYS A 75 0.43 -4.73 20.66
CA LYS A 75 1.28 -5.85 20.24
C LYS A 75 2.68 -5.42 19.79
N ASP A 76 2.85 -4.16 19.40
CA ASP A 76 4.08 -3.66 18.80
C ASP A 76 5.13 -3.22 19.83
N VAL A 77 4.72 -2.96 21.07
CA VAL A 77 5.67 -2.59 22.16
C VAL A 77 6.63 -3.75 22.42
N PRO A 78 7.94 -3.58 22.22
CA PRO A 78 8.92 -4.59 22.56
C PRO A 78 9.01 -4.74 24.08
N VAL A 79 9.03 -5.99 24.56
CA VAL A 79 9.18 -6.30 25.98
C VAL A 79 10.38 -7.20 26.17
N ILE A 80 11.34 -6.78 26.98
CA ILE A 80 12.52 -7.56 27.38
C ILE A 80 12.23 -8.12 28.77
N MET A 81 12.26 -9.45 28.89
CA MET A 81 12.09 -10.12 30.18
C MET A 81 13.45 -10.34 30.84
N ILE A 82 13.54 -10.08 32.15
CA ILE A 82 14.76 -10.34 32.94
C ILE A 82 14.40 -11.31 34.07
N SER A 83 15.30 -12.26 34.41
CA SER A 83 15.08 -13.21 35.49
C SER A 83 16.37 -13.60 36.20
N GLY A 84 16.33 -13.71 37.53
CA GLY A 84 17.43 -14.23 38.35
C GLY A 84 17.48 -15.75 38.43
N HIS A 85 16.42 -16.44 38.05
CA HIS A 85 16.33 -17.90 38.02
C HIS A 85 15.79 -18.31 36.64
N ALA A 86 16.63 -18.16 35.62
CA ALA A 86 16.25 -18.54 34.28
C ALA A 86 16.35 -20.05 34.11
N ASN A 87 15.23 -20.68 33.73
CA ASN A 87 15.29 -21.99 33.10
C ASN A 87 14.86 -21.84 31.61
N ILE A 88 15.26 -22.80 30.80
CA ILE A 88 14.98 -22.80 29.36
C ILE A 88 13.46 -22.74 29.11
N GLU A 89 12.66 -23.36 29.95
CA GLU A 89 11.20 -23.39 29.81
C GLU A 89 10.58 -22.00 29.98
N MET A 90 11.01 -21.21 31.01
CA MET A 90 10.55 -19.83 31.21
C MET A 90 10.93 -18.91 30.08
N ALA A 91 12.13 -19.06 29.52
CA ALA A 91 12.57 -18.27 28.38
C ALA A 91 11.69 -18.57 27.14
N ILE A 92 11.46 -19.86 26.84
CA ILE A 92 10.60 -20.30 25.74
C ILE A 92 9.16 -19.81 25.93
N ASP A 93 8.63 -19.89 27.15
CA ASP A 93 7.26 -19.47 27.46
C ASP A 93 7.12 -17.95 27.30
N SER A 94 8.06 -17.15 27.79
CA SER A 94 8.08 -15.71 27.59
C SER A 94 8.10 -15.31 26.11
N LEU A 95 8.92 -15.98 25.31
CA LEU A 95 8.98 -15.74 23.87
C LEU A 95 7.67 -16.14 23.15
N LYS A 96 7.02 -17.23 23.56
CA LYS A 96 5.69 -17.63 23.06
C LYS A 96 4.62 -16.60 23.38
N HIS A 97 4.70 -15.94 24.54
CA HIS A 97 3.81 -14.84 24.91
C HIS A 97 4.16 -13.50 24.24
N GLY A 98 5.17 -13.48 23.37
CA GLY A 98 5.52 -12.33 22.54
C GLY A 98 6.58 -11.41 23.16
N ALA A 99 7.38 -11.88 24.11
CA ALA A 99 8.57 -11.14 24.53
C ALA A 99 9.51 -10.91 23.35
N PHE A 100 10.16 -9.76 23.32
CA PHE A 100 11.15 -9.42 22.30
C PHE A 100 12.46 -10.17 22.55
N GLU A 101 12.85 -10.27 23.83
CA GLU A 101 14.08 -10.96 24.27
C GLU A 101 13.92 -11.39 25.73
N PHE A 102 14.78 -12.36 26.14
CA PHE A 102 14.88 -12.84 27.50
C PHE A 102 16.34 -12.76 27.97
N VAL A 103 16.57 -12.21 29.18
CA VAL A 103 17.90 -11.97 29.74
C VAL A 103 18.00 -12.55 31.15
N GLU A 104 19.05 -13.31 31.42
CA GLU A 104 19.34 -13.87 32.73
C GLU A 104 20.18 -12.91 33.58
N LYS A 105 19.87 -12.80 34.88
CA LYS A 105 20.70 -12.09 35.88
C LYS A 105 21.77 -13.05 36.43
N PRO A 106 23.02 -12.60 36.61
CA PRO A 106 23.57 -11.27 36.28
C PRO A 106 23.77 -11.08 34.77
N PHE A 107 23.41 -9.91 34.27
CA PHE A 107 23.51 -9.61 32.84
C PHE A 107 24.70 -8.74 32.50
N ASP A 108 25.23 -8.91 31.32
CA ASP A 108 26.22 -8.02 30.73
C ASP A 108 25.53 -6.71 30.26
N GLN A 109 26.05 -5.56 30.70
CA GLN A 109 25.47 -4.25 30.41
C GLN A 109 25.47 -3.93 28.91
N ALA A 110 26.57 -4.24 28.20
CA ALA A 110 26.69 -4.00 26.78
C ALA A 110 25.68 -4.84 25.97
N ARG A 111 25.48 -6.09 26.39
CA ARG A 111 24.50 -6.98 25.79
C ARG A 111 23.07 -6.49 25.99
N LEU A 112 22.74 -6.04 27.20
CA LEU A 112 21.41 -5.50 27.50
C LEU A 112 21.12 -4.21 26.70
N LEU A 113 22.10 -3.30 26.62
CA LEU A 113 21.98 -2.09 25.81
C LEU A 113 21.79 -2.40 24.32
N ASN A 114 22.45 -3.44 23.80
CA ASN A 114 22.24 -3.89 22.43
C ASN A 114 20.80 -4.37 22.20
N PHE A 115 20.24 -5.15 23.13
CA PHE A 115 18.84 -5.58 23.04
C PHE A 115 17.86 -4.39 23.09
N ILE A 116 18.11 -3.42 23.95
CA ILE A 116 17.32 -2.19 24.06
C ILE A 116 17.38 -1.40 22.73
N SER A 117 18.60 -1.18 22.20
CA SER A 117 18.79 -0.49 20.93
C SER A 117 18.02 -1.16 19.78
N ARG A 118 18.13 -2.50 19.66
CA ARG A 118 17.38 -3.28 18.67
C ARG A 118 15.86 -3.21 18.88
N ALA A 119 15.40 -3.18 20.12
CA ALA A 119 13.99 -3.04 20.45
C ALA A 119 13.45 -1.67 20.02
N VAL A 120 14.17 -0.59 20.31
CA VAL A 120 13.83 0.79 19.90
C VAL A 120 13.86 0.92 18.38
N GLU A 121 14.87 0.38 17.70
CA GLU A 121 14.96 0.39 16.24
C GLU A 121 13.78 -0.34 15.60
N ASN A 122 13.44 -1.53 16.09
CA ASN A 122 12.27 -2.30 15.60
C ASN A 122 10.97 -1.52 15.76
N LEU A 123 10.76 -0.84 16.91
CA LEU A 123 9.59 0.00 17.12
C LEU A 123 9.57 1.20 16.15
N ASN A 124 10.71 1.87 15.96
CA ASN A 124 10.83 3.00 15.04
C ASN A 124 10.53 2.60 13.61
N LEU A 125 11.06 1.47 13.13
CA LEU A 125 10.77 0.93 11.80
C LEU A 125 9.28 0.60 11.64
N LYS A 126 8.64 0.01 12.64
CA LYS A 126 7.20 -0.26 12.64
C LYS A 126 6.38 1.03 12.62
N ASN A 127 6.76 2.03 13.41
CA ASN A 127 6.08 3.32 13.44
C ASN A 127 6.24 4.07 12.11
N GLN A 128 7.44 4.08 11.52
CA GLN A 128 7.68 4.65 10.19
C GLN A 128 6.83 3.95 9.13
N ASN A 129 6.79 2.62 9.13
CA ASN A 129 5.92 1.87 8.21
C ASN A 129 4.45 2.24 8.40
N LYS A 130 3.95 2.35 9.64
CA LYS A 130 2.59 2.80 9.94
C LYS A 130 2.34 4.25 9.50
N GLU A 131 3.31 5.14 9.68
CA GLU A 131 3.21 6.52 9.18
C GLU A 131 3.20 6.57 7.66
N TYR A 132 4.05 5.81 6.98
CA TYR A 132 4.02 5.68 5.51
C TYR A 132 2.70 5.09 5.03
N GLU A 133 2.22 4.04 5.68
CA GLU A 133 0.90 3.48 5.40
C GLU A 133 -0.21 4.50 5.65
N THR A 134 -0.18 5.23 6.78
CA THR A 134 -1.20 6.24 7.09
C THR A 134 -1.16 7.41 6.11
N LYS A 135 0.02 7.90 5.73
CA LYS A 135 0.19 8.93 4.70
C LYS A 135 -0.27 8.43 3.32
N LEU A 136 0.06 7.20 2.95
CA LEU A 136 -0.48 6.54 1.77
C LEU A 136 -2.01 6.38 1.88
N PHE A 137 -2.54 5.96 3.03
CA PHE A 137 -3.96 5.67 3.23
C PHE A 137 -4.84 6.90 3.45
N SER A 138 -4.35 7.99 4.07
CA SER A 138 -5.08 9.26 4.15
C SER A 138 -5.28 9.90 2.77
N SER A 139 -4.49 9.44 1.78
CA SER A 139 -4.61 9.92 0.39
C SER A 139 -5.65 9.17 -0.45
N TYR A 140 -6.38 8.19 0.10
CA TYR A 140 -7.20 7.28 -0.68
C TYR A 140 -8.70 7.38 -0.38
N ASP A 141 -9.25 8.60 -0.39
CA ASP A 141 -10.71 8.70 -0.34
C ASP A 141 -11.32 8.47 -1.73
N LEU A 142 -12.41 7.68 -1.77
CA LEU A 142 -13.18 7.47 -2.98
C LEU A 142 -14.05 8.71 -3.20
N ILE A 143 -13.50 9.67 -3.96
CA ILE A 143 -14.11 10.96 -4.24
C ILE A 143 -15.06 10.85 -5.42
N GLY A 144 -16.20 11.52 -5.33
CA GLY A 144 -17.23 11.58 -6.36
C GLY A 144 -18.62 11.33 -5.79
N ASP A 145 -19.65 11.89 -6.43
CA ASP A 145 -21.06 11.77 -6.06
C ASP A 145 -21.90 11.18 -7.20
N SER A 146 -21.24 10.70 -8.26
CA SER A 146 -21.91 9.96 -9.34
C SER A 146 -22.60 8.70 -8.80
N LYS A 147 -23.64 8.26 -9.49
CA LYS A 147 -24.40 7.03 -9.16
C LYS A 147 -23.48 5.81 -9.08
N ASN A 148 -22.49 5.71 -9.96
CA ASN A 148 -21.52 4.62 -9.96
C ASN A 148 -20.69 4.61 -8.67
N ILE A 149 -20.08 5.76 -8.31
CA ILE A 149 -19.27 5.88 -7.10
C ILE A 149 -20.08 5.67 -5.82
N SER A 150 -21.29 6.19 -5.76
CA SER A 150 -22.22 5.98 -4.64
C SER A 150 -22.56 4.48 -4.47
N SER A 151 -22.93 3.80 -5.57
CA SER A 151 -23.18 2.36 -5.56
C SER A 151 -21.95 1.54 -5.13
N ILE A 152 -20.75 1.92 -5.59
CA ILE A 152 -19.50 1.26 -5.19
C ILE A 152 -19.25 1.44 -3.68
N ARG A 153 -19.53 2.62 -3.11
CA ARG A 153 -19.41 2.81 -1.65
C ARG A 153 -20.33 1.86 -0.87
N ASP A 154 -21.59 1.74 -1.29
CA ASP A 154 -22.56 0.83 -0.66
C ASP A 154 -22.15 -0.63 -0.80
N GLN A 155 -21.62 -1.01 -1.96
CA GLN A 155 -21.07 -2.34 -2.18
C GLN A 155 -19.87 -2.62 -1.27
N ILE A 156 -18.92 -1.69 -1.15
CA ILE A 156 -17.76 -1.82 -0.25
C ILE A 156 -18.20 -2.07 1.18
N GLU A 157 -19.22 -1.36 1.70
CA GLU A 157 -19.73 -1.58 3.06
C GLU A 157 -20.22 -3.02 3.27
N LYS A 158 -20.98 -3.55 2.32
CA LYS A 158 -21.57 -4.89 2.40
C LYS A 158 -20.56 -6.01 2.26
N ILE A 159 -19.62 -5.89 1.30
CA ILE A 159 -18.69 -6.97 0.97
C ILE A 159 -17.46 -7.01 1.86
N SER A 160 -17.10 -5.89 2.50
CA SER A 160 -15.90 -5.82 3.34
C SER A 160 -15.97 -6.75 4.55
N ILE A 161 -17.16 -6.97 5.12
CA ILE A 161 -17.38 -7.84 6.29
C ILE A 161 -17.27 -9.33 5.97
N THR A 162 -17.29 -9.69 4.68
CA THR A 162 -17.19 -11.08 4.19
C THR A 162 -15.76 -11.39 3.76
N ASP A 163 -15.40 -12.67 3.66
CA ASP A 163 -14.14 -13.12 3.06
C ASP A 163 -14.29 -13.53 1.59
N SER A 164 -15.39 -13.11 0.95
CA SER A 164 -15.63 -13.40 -0.47
C SER A 164 -14.54 -12.83 -1.36
N ARG A 165 -14.24 -13.54 -2.44
CA ARG A 165 -13.36 -13.09 -3.50
C ARG A 165 -14.05 -12.00 -4.33
N ILE A 166 -13.28 -11.02 -4.76
CA ILE A 166 -13.81 -9.83 -5.43
C ILE A 166 -13.02 -9.62 -6.71
N PHE A 167 -13.75 -9.38 -7.79
CA PHE A 167 -13.20 -8.96 -9.06
C PHE A 167 -13.59 -7.50 -9.32
N ILE A 168 -12.58 -6.64 -9.56
CA ILE A 168 -12.77 -5.21 -9.84
C ILE A 168 -12.41 -4.95 -11.31
N ASN A 169 -13.40 -4.62 -12.10
CA ASN A 169 -13.24 -4.30 -13.51
C ASN A 169 -13.37 -2.79 -13.76
N GLY A 170 -12.61 -2.28 -14.72
CA GLY A 170 -12.68 -0.87 -15.13
C GLY A 170 -11.39 -0.38 -15.79
N PRO A 171 -11.43 0.76 -16.48
CA PRO A 171 -10.30 1.25 -17.25
C PRO A 171 -9.08 1.60 -16.37
N SER A 172 -7.91 1.72 -17.03
CA SER A 172 -6.68 2.11 -16.33
C SER A 172 -6.82 3.51 -15.73
N GLY A 173 -6.27 3.72 -14.52
CA GLY A 173 -6.34 5.00 -13.83
C GLY A 173 -7.70 5.37 -13.24
N SER A 174 -8.71 4.48 -13.27
CA SER A 174 -10.06 4.73 -12.72
C SER A 174 -10.16 4.64 -11.20
N GLY A 175 -9.21 3.97 -10.51
CA GLY A 175 -9.17 3.83 -9.06
C GLY A 175 -9.42 2.41 -8.54
N LYS A 176 -9.19 1.35 -9.32
CA LYS A 176 -9.40 -0.06 -8.91
C LYS A 176 -8.60 -0.44 -7.65
N GLU A 177 -7.33 -0.07 -7.59
CA GLU A 177 -6.49 -0.32 -6.42
C GLU A 177 -7.04 0.38 -5.15
N LEU A 178 -7.54 1.60 -5.30
CA LEU A 178 -8.15 2.35 -4.21
C LEU A 178 -9.37 1.61 -3.63
N ILE A 179 -10.21 1.04 -4.48
CA ILE A 179 -11.38 0.23 -4.07
C ILE A 179 -10.90 -0.99 -3.28
N ALA A 180 -9.89 -1.72 -3.78
CA ALA A 180 -9.35 -2.90 -3.11
C ALA A 180 -8.78 -2.56 -1.72
N ARG A 181 -8.05 -1.45 -1.58
CA ARG A 181 -7.52 -0.97 -0.31
C ARG A 181 -8.64 -0.59 0.67
N LYS A 182 -9.70 0.08 0.19
CA LYS A 182 -10.86 0.41 1.04
C LYS A 182 -11.60 -0.82 1.52
N ILE A 183 -11.76 -1.85 0.68
CA ILE A 183 -12.34 -3.12 1.06
C ILE A 183 -11.51 -3.79 2.15
N HIS A 184 -10.19 -3.85 2.00
CA HIS A 184 -9.31 -4.40 3.02
C HIS A 184 -9.41 -3.64 4.34
N LYS A 185 -9.32 -2.30 4.31
CA LYS A 185 -9.37 -1.43 5.50
C LYS A 185 -10.67 -1.57 6.31
N LYS A 186 -11.79 -1.87 5.63
CA LYS A 186 -13.10 -2.10 6.27
C LYS A 186 -13.36 -3.56 6.64
N SER A 187 -12.44 -4.46 6.31
CA SER A 187 -12.59 -5.90 6.55
C SER A 187 -12.15 -6.31 7.96
N LYS A 188 -12.46 -7.56 8.32
CA LYS A 188 -11.93 -8.20 9.53
C LYS A 188 -10.42 -8.39 9.49
N ARG A 189 -9.79 -8.27 8.30
CA ARG A 189 -8.37 -8.45 8.06
C ARG A 189 -7.60 -7.13 7.99
N LYS A 190 -8.21 -6.01 8.39
CA LYS A 190 -7.66 -4.64 8.29
C LYS A 190 -6.29 -4.43 8.95
N ASP A 191 -5.99 -5.22 10.00
CA ASP A 191 -4.75 -5.15 10.76
C ASP A 191 -3.70 -6.18 10.29
N ASN A 192 -4.02 -6.93 9.23
CA ASN A 192 -3.16 -7.93 8.62
C ASN A 192 -2.57 -7.41 7.29
N PRO A 193 -1.57 -8.08 6.71
CA PRO A 193 -0.91 -7.60 5.50
C PRO A 193 -1.88 -7.39 4.32
N PHE A 194 -1.66 -6.29 3.56
CA PHE A 194 -2.24 -6.04 2.26
C PHE A 194 -1.14 -6.05 1.22
N ILE A 195 -1.05 -7.12 0.45
CA ILE A 195 0.01 -7.33 -0.55
C ILE A 195 -0.56 -7.09 -1.94
N ILE A 196 0.21 -6.43 -2.79
CA ILE A 196 -0.15 -6.18 -4.19
C ILE A 196 0.83 -6.92 -5.08
N LEU A 197 0.29 -7.72 -5.99
CA LEU A 197 1.00 -8.30 -7.11
C LEU A 197 0.49 -7.65 -8.39
N ASN A 198 1.36 -6.97 -9.13
CA ASN A 198 0.99 -6.33 -10.39
C ASN A 198 1.39 -7.21 -11.56
N GLY A 199 0.39 -7.82 -12.24
CA GLY A 199 0.61 -8.70 -13.36
C GLY A 199 1.25 -8.02 -14.58
N ALA A 200 1.06 -6.70 -14.77
CA ALA A 200 1.64 -6.00 -15.91
C ALA A 200 3.13 -5.65 -15.76
N LEU A 201 3.69 -5.73 -14.56
CA LEU A 201 5.07 -5.34 -14.27
C LEU A 201 6.06 -6.51 -14.18
N LEU A 202 5.56 -7.74 -14.23
CA LEU A 202 6.39 -8.92 -14.06
C LEU A 202 6.84 -9.50 -15.41
N ASP A 203 8.11 -9.85 -15.49
CA ASP A 203 8.64 -10.65 -16.60
C ASP A 203 8.04 -12.07 -16.54
N SER A 204 7.81 -12.70 -17.69
CA SER A 204 7.17 -14.01 -17.80
C SER A 204 7.79 -15.07 -16.88
N ASN A 205 9.10 -15.02 -16.66
CA ASN A 205 9.84 -15.98 -15.86
C ASN A 205 9.79 -15.70 -14.34
N LYS A 206 9.25 -14.55 -13.90
CA LYS A 206 9.23 -14.13 -12.50
C LYS A 206 7.87 -14.28 -11.80
N TYR A 207 6.79 -14.49 -12.56
CA TYR A 207 5.47 -14.64 -11.97
C TYR A 207 5.42 -15.73 -10.90
N GLU A 208 6.03 -16.86 -11.16
CA GLU A 208 5.99 -18.01 -10.26
C GLU A 208 6.76 -17.73 -8.96
N SER A 209 7.97 -17.18 -9.06
CA SER A 209 8.80 -16.87 -7.90
C SER A 209 8.19 -15.73 -7.05
N GLU A 210 7.65 -14.71 -7.68
CA GLU A 210 7.00 -13.60 -6.97
C GLU A 210 5.70 -14.01 -6.28
N LEU A 211 4.95 -14.94 -6.86
CA LEU A 211 3.66 -15.38 -6.30
C LEU A 211 3.83 -16.47 -5.25
N PHE A 212 4.62 -17.51 -5.56
CA PHE A 212 4.76 -18.71 -4.72
C PHE A 212 6.05 -18.73 -3.88
N GLY A 213 7.05 -17.92 -4.23
CA GLY A 213 8.35 -17.94 -3.58
C GLY A 213 9.24 -19.10 -4.05
N GLU A 214 10.46 -19.12 -3.54
CA GLU A 214 11.49 -20.06 -3.96
C GLU A 214 12.34 -20.51 -2.77
N GLU A 215 12.73 -21.81 -2.76
CA GLU A 215 13.76 -22.37 -1.90
C GLU A 215 15.06 -22.42 -2.69
N LYS A 216 16.05 -21.58 -2.30
CA LYS A 216 17.33 -21.50 -2.99
C LYS A 216 18.24 -22.65 -2.61
N LEU A 217 19.23 -22.91 -3.45
CA LEU A 217 20.21 -23.99 -3.24
C LEU A 217 21.06 -23.84 -1.96
N ASP A 218 21.21 -22.61 -1.46
CA ASP A 218 21.87 -22.28 -0.20
C ASP A 218 20.99 -22.50 1.05
N GLY A 219 19.76 -23.00 0.87
CA GLY A 219 18.79 -23.21 1.94
C GLY A 219 18.02 -21.95 2.35
N SER A 220 18.31 -20.78 1.76
CA SER A 220 17.55 -19.56 2.02
C SER A 220 16.19 -19.61 1.31
N ILE A 221 15.16 -19.02 1.97
CA ILE A 221 13.79 -18.97 1.47
C ILE A 221 13.46 -17.55 1.03
N SER A 222 13.04 -17.41 -0.23
CA SER A 222 12.39 -16.21 -0.73
C SER A 222 10.88 -16.36 -0.66
N TYR A 223 10.22 -15.63 0.25
CA TYR A 223 8.77 -15.70 0.42
C TYR A 223 8.03 -15.03 -0.73
N GLY A 224 7.04 -15.72 -1.30
CA GLY A 224 6.16 -15.18 -2.34
C GLY A 224 5.04 -14.32 -1.79
N ALA A 225 4.29 -13.68 -2.71
CA ALA A 225 3.16 -12.80 -2.37
C ALA A 225 2.06 -13.50 -1.57
N LEU A 226 1.78 -14.78 -1.87
CA LEU A 226 0.79 -15.59 -1.14
C LEU A 226 1.18 -15.79 0.34
N GLU A 227 2.45 -16.06 0.62
CA GLU A 227 2.91 -16.21 2.01
C GLU A 227 2.95 -14.88 2.73
N LYS A 228 3.44 -13.81 2.08
CA LYS A 228 3.45 -12.45 2.62
C LYS A 228 2.04 -11.95 2.96
N ALA A 229 1.03 -12.37 2.19
CA ALA A 229 -0.38 -12.02 2.40
C ALA A 229 -1.12 -12.94 3.39
N ASN A 230 -0.45 -13.91 4.00
CA ASN A 230 -1.11 -14.88 4.89
C ASN A 230 -1.88 -14.20 6.03
N LYS A 231 -3.12 -14.65 6.28
CA LYS A 231 -4.14 -14.06 7.17
C LYS A 231 -4.63 -12.66 6.74
N GLY A 232 -4.06 -12.10 5.68
CA GLY A 232 -4.36 -10.78 5.12
C GLY A 232 -5.14 -10.84 3.81
N THR A 233 -4.81 -9.90 2.92
CA THR A 233 -5.44 -9.75 1.59
C THR A 233 -4.36 -9.65 0.52
N LEU A 234 -4.51 -10.38 -0.56
CA LEU A 234 -3.72 -10.28 -1.78
C LEU A 234 -4.54 -9.61 -2.87
N LEU A 235 -4.05 -8.48 -3.38
CA LEU A 235 -4.54 -7.87 -4.61
C LEU A 235 -3.68 -8.34 -5.78
N ILE A 236 -4.30 -9.01 -6.74
CA ILE A 236 -3.68 -9.29 -8.04
C ILE A 236 -4.21 -8.25 -9.03
N ASP A 237 -3.43 -7.21 -9.28
CA ASP A 237 -3.75 -6.17 -10.26
C ASP A 237 -3.32 -6.60 -11.66
N HIS A 238 -4.10 -6.26 -12.68
CA HIS A 238 -3.90 -6.71 -14.07
C HIS A 238 -3.85 -8.23 -14.23
N ILE A 239 -4.81 -8.95 -13.62
CA ILE A 239 -4.86 -10.42 -13.65
C ILE A 239 -4.95 -10.99 -15.09
N SER A 240 -5.47 -10.22 -16.03
CA SER A 240 -5.52 -10.58 -17.47
C SER A 240 -4.15 -10.73 -18.14
N GLU A 241 -3.08 -10.19 -17.53
CA GLU A 241 -1.72 -10.27 -18.08
C GLU A 241 -0.96 -11.53 -17.60
N ILE A 242 -1.53 -12.27 -16.67
CA ILE A 242 -0.89 -13.45 -16.08
C ILE A 242 -0.96 -14.62 -17.08
N PRO A 243 0.17 -15.32 -17.35
CA PRO A 243 0.22 -16.47 -18.25
C PRO A 243 -0.70 -17.62 -17.81
N LEU A 244 -1.21 -18.40 -18.78
CA LEU A 244 -2.19 -19.47 -18.55
C LEU A 244 -1.71 -20.59 -17.61
N ASP A 245 -0.42 -20.91 -17.62
CA ASP A 245 0.18 -21.87 -16.71
C ASP A 245 0.13 -21.41 -15.26
N ILE A 246 0.41 -20.13 -15.00
CA ILE A 246 0.30 -19.49 -13.69
C ILE A 246 -1.16 -19.36 -13.25
N GLN A 247 -2.07 -19.03 -14.18
CA GLN A 247 -3.51 -19.03 -13.89
C GLN A 247 -3.98 -20.39 -13.35
N SER A 248 -3.47 -21.49 -13.92
CA SER A 248 -3.78 -22.85 -13.45
C SER A 248 -3.27 -23.12 -12.04
N LYS A 249 -2.08 -22.61 -11.69
CA LYS A 249 -1.51 -22.72 -10.33
C LYS A 249 -2.29 -21.89 -9.32
N ILE A 250 -2.68 -20.65 -9.68
CA ILE A 250 -3.54 -19.79 -8.86
C ILE A 250 -4.87 -20.50 -8.55
N LEU A 251 -5.52 -21.07 -9.57
CA LEU A 251 -6.77 -21.80 -9.39
C LEU A 251 -6.62 -22.93 -8.37
N ARG A 252 -5.53 -23.71 -8.48
CA ARG A 252 -5.25 -24.80 -7.54
C ARG A 252 -5.09 -24.29 -6.09
N VAL A 253 -4.38 -23.20 -5.89
CA VAL A 253 -4.26 -22.58 -4.54
C VAL A 253 -5.60 -22.12 -4.00
N LEU A 254 -6.48 -21.58 -4.86
CA LEU A 254 -7.83 -21.15 -4.46
C LEU A 254 -8.75 -22.31 -4.05
N ILE A 255 -8.44 -23.52 -4.52
CA ILE A 255 -9.20 -24.75 -4.18
C ILE A 255 -8.61 -25.38 -2.90
N ASP A 256 -7.29 -25.61 -2.91
CA ASP A 256 -6.60 -26.44 -1.92
C ASP A 256 -6.11 -25.65 -0.69
N GLN A 257 -6.04 -24.31 -0.79
CA GLN A 257 -5.45 -23.38 0.19
C GLN A 257 -4.01 -23.76 0.60
N LYS A 258 -3.29 -24.36 -0.33
CA LYS A 258 -1.90 -24.78 -0.18
C LYS A 258 -1.19 -24.78 -1.53
N PHE A 259 0.11 -24.63 -1.47
CA PHE A 259 1.01 -24.71 -2.64
C PHE A 259 2.39 -25.15 -2.22
N LYS A 260 3.30 -25.38 -3.19
CA LYS A 260 4.72 -25.59 -2.97
C LYS A 260 5.51 -24.43 -3.54
N ARG A 261 6.56 -24.01 -2.85
CA ARG A 261 7.53 -23.06 -3.40
C ARG A 261 8.27 -23.67 -4.57
N ILE A 262 8.82 -22.84 -5.43
CA ILE A 262 9.75 -23.31 -6.48
C ILE A 262 10.91 -24.02 -5.80
N ASN A 263 11.30 -25.15 -6.33
CA ASN A 263 12.35 -26.04 -5.78
C ASN A 263 12.04 -26.58 -4.37
N GLY A 264 10.89 -26.25 -3.76
CA GLY A 264 10.48 -26.74 -2.46
C GLY A 264 9.69 -28.05 -2.53
N SER A 265 9.87 -28.92 -1.54
CA SER A 265 9.12 -30.17 -1.39
C SER A 265 7.91 -30.08 -0.49
N ASN A 266 7.91 -29.12 0.44
CA ASN A 266 6.92 -28.98 1.49
C ASN A 266 5.67 -28.21 1.04
N ASP A 267 4.49 -28.65 1.50
CA ASP A 267 3.24 -27.91 1.30
C ASP A 267 3.19 -26.70 2.23
N VAL A 268 2.97 -25.52 1.67
CA VAL A 268 2.74 -24.26 2.40
C VAL A 268 1.26 -24.00 2.43
N LYS A 269 0.67 -23.94 3.64
CA LYS A 269 -0.75 -23.60 3.85
C LYS A 269 -0.88 -22.09 4.03
N VAL A 270 -1.88 -21.50 3.37
CA VAL A 270 -2.17 -20.06 3.46
C VAL A 270 -3.67 -19.79 3.59
N ASP A 271 -4.00 -18.78 4.36
CA ASP A 271 -5.34 -18.23 4.48
C ASP A 271 -5.29 -16.78 3.94
N VAL A 272 -5.65 -16.59 2.68
CA VAL A 272 -5.55 -15.30 1.98
C VAL A 272 -6.90 -14.92 1.38
N ARG A 273 -7.37 -13.71 1.69
CA ARG A 273 -8.48 -13.11 0.96
C ARG A 273 -7.97 -12.56 -0.37
N LEU A 274 -8.55 -13.03 -1.48
CA LEU A 274 -8.14 -12.61 -2.82
C LEU A 274 -9.05 -11.51 -3.35
N ILE A 275 -8.42 -10.45 -3.88
CA ILE A 275 -9.05 -9.41 -4.71
C ILE A 275 -8.28 -9.41 -6.04
N CYS A 276 -8.99 -9.42 -7.17
CA CYS A 276 -8.39 -9.34 -8.49
C CYS A 276 -8.88 -8.08 -9.20
N SER A 277 -8.05 -7.49 -10.06
CA SER A 277 -8.47 -6.39 -10.93
C SER A 277 -8.01 -6.58 -12.36
N SER A 278 -8.80 -6.05 -13.31
CA SER A 278 -8.45 -6.02 -14.72
C SER A 278 -8.92 -4.71 -15.37
N ASN A 279 -8.19 -4.27 -16.39
CA ASN A 279 -8.61 -3.23 -17.32
C ASN A 279 -9.16 -3.79 -18.64
N LYS A 280 -9.00 -5.10 -18.86
CA LYS A 280 -9.58 -5.82 -19.99
C LYS A 280 -10.86 -6.53 -19.54
N ASP A 281 -11.76 -6.75 -20.49
CA ASP A 281 -12.92 -7.61 -20.27
C ASP A 281 -12.47 -9.08 -20.28
N LEU A 282 -12.52 -9.73 -19.11
CA LEU A 282 -12.08 -11.12 -18.97
C LEU A 282 -12.92 -12.10 -19.79
N LYS A 283 -14.19 -11.79 -20.11
CA LYS A 283 -15.01 -12.64 -20.97
C LYS A 283 -14.46 -12.67 -22.39
N ASN A 284 -14.09 -11.50 -22.91
CA ASN A 284 -13.42 -11.43 -24.21
C ASN A 284 -12.06 -12.13 -24.21
N GLU A 285 -11.29 -12.03 -23.11
CA GLU A 285 -10.01 -12.74 -22.98
C GLU A 285 -10.19 -14.27 -22.90
N ILE A 286 -11.31 -14.76 -22.34
CA ILE A 286 -11.68 -16.18 -22.36
C ILE A 286 -11.98 -16.63 -23.78
N ASP A 287 -12.79 -15.88 -24.55
CA ASP A 287 -13.12 -16.19 -25.93
C ASP A 287 -11.88 -16.23 -26.84
N LEU A 288 -10.89 -15.37 -26.54
CA LEU A 288 -9.59 -15.33 -27.22
C LEU A 288 -8.62 -16.45 -26.78
N GLY A 289 -8.94 -17.20 -25.72
CA GLY A 289 -8.10 -18.24 -25.17
C GLY A 289 -6.94 -17.72 -24.31
N ASN A 290 -6.93 -16.44 -23.91
CA ASN A 290 -5.90 -15.81 -23.08
C ASN A 290 -6.19 -15.94 -21.58
N PHE A 291 -7.41 -16.24 -21.20
CA PHE A 291 -7.83 -16.40 -19.81
C PHE A 291 -8.68 -17.65 -19.61
N ARG A 292 -8.51 -18.30 -18.46
CA ARG A 292 -9.24 -19.55 -18.15
C ARG A 292 -10.62 -19.24 -17.59
N GLU A 293 -11.65 -19.87 -18.13
CA GLU A 293 -13.03 -19.73 -17.66
C GLU A 293 -13.24 -20.25 -16.23
N ASP A 294 -12.58 -21.36 -15.86
CA ASP A 294 -12.66 -21.93 -14.50
C ASP A 294 -12.06 -21.01 -13.44
N LEU A 295 -10.97 -20.30 -13.75
CA LEU A 295 -10.39 -19.28 -12.88
C LEU A 295 -11.33 -18.07 -12.76
N TYR A 296 -11.91 -17.60 -13.88
CA TYR A 296 -12.85 -16.48 -13.87
C TYR A 296 -14.00 -16.72 -12.91
N HIS A 297 -14.68 -17.86 -13.01
CA HIS A 297 -15.78 -18.21 -12.10
C HIS A 297 -15.32 -18.35 -10.64
N ARG A 298 -14.07 -18.65 -10.40
CA ARG A 298 -13.55 -18.77 -9.05
C ARG A 298 -13.20 -17.43 -8.41
N ILE A 299 -12.72 -16.43 -9.18
CA ILE A 299 -12.35 -15.10 -8.67
C ILE A 299 -13.51 -14.11 -8.68
N SER A 300 -14.47 -14.24 -9.61
CA SER A 300 -15.60 -13.32 -9.79
C SER A 300 -16.82 -13.76 -8.98
N VAL A 301 -16.66 -13.94 -7.65
CA VAL A 301 -17.79 -14.22 -6.75
C VAL A 301 -18.60 -12.95 -6.52
N PHE A 302 -17.93 -11.83 -6.40
CA PHE A 302 -18.54 -10.50 -6.37
C PHE A 302 -17.79 -9.60 -7.36
N GLU A 303 -18.53 -8.94 -8.24
CA GLU A 303 -17.96 -8.07 -9.27
C GLU A 303 -18.29 -6.61 -9.00
N ILE A 304 -17.26 -5.75 -9.08
CA ILE A 304 -17.37 -4.29 -9.00
C ILE A 304 -16.90 -3.71 -10.31
N TYR A 305 -17.77 -2.93 -10.97
CA TYR A 305 -17.43 -2.20 -12.18
C TYR A 305 -17.28 -0.71 -11.89
N ILE A 306 -16.09 -0.16 -12.14
CA ILE A 306 -15.85 1.28 -12.06
C ILE A 306 -15.85 1.88 -13.47
N GLU A 307 -16.77 2.82 -13.68
CA GLU A 307 -16.93 3.50 -14.95
C GLU A 307 -15.74 4.40 -15.29
N PRO A 308 -15.45 4.62 -16.58
CA PRO A 308 -14.49 5.62 -17.01
C PRO A 308 -14.93 7.02 -16.56
N LEU A 309 -13.95 7.93 -16.37
CA LEU A 309 -14.21 9.29 -15.88
C LEU A 309 -15.16 10.06 -16.82
N ASN A 310 -15.11 9.78 -18.11
CA ASN A 310 -16.00 10.38 -19.12
C ASN A 310 -17.50 10.09 -18.89
N ASN A 311 -17.84 8.98 -18.23
CA ASN A 311 -19.22 8.61 -17.90
C ASN A 311 -19.66 9.16 -16.54
N ARG A 312 -18.73 9.75 -15.77
CA ARG A 312 -18.97 10.32 -14.44
C ARG A 312 -18.38 11.73 -14.32
N ILE A 313 -18.66 12.57 -15.31
CA ILE A 313 -18.17 13.96 -15.40
C ILE A 313 -18.53 14.78 -14.14
N SER A 314 -19.67 14.48 -13.49
CA SER A 314 -20.07 15.09 -12.23
C SER A 314 -19.07 14.94 -11.09
N ASP A 315 -18.17 13.96 -11.15
CA ASP A 315 -17.14 13.75 -10.15
C ASP A 315 -15.90 14.65 -10.34
N ILE A 316 -15.72 15.21 -11.55
CA ILE A 316 -14.52 16.01 -11.91
C ILE A 316 -14.34 17.22 -10.98
N PRO A 317 -15.35 18.07 -10.70
CA PRO A 317 -15.19 19.20 -9.78
C PRO A 317 -14.71 18.79 -8.39
N LEU A 318 -15.27 17.73 -7.84
CA LEU A 318 -14.89 17.20 -6.53
C LEU A 318 -13.45 16.65 -6.51
N LEU A 319 -13.07 15.98 -7.60
CA LEU A 319 -11.70 15.45 -7.77
C LEU A 319 -10.68 16.59 -7.91
N ILE A 320 -10.99 17.65 -8.66
CA ILE A 320 -10.14 18.85 -8.79
C ILE A 320 -9.92 19.47 -7.41
N LYS A 321 -10.98 19.74 -6.67
CA LYS A 321 -10.89 20.32 -5.32
C LYS A 321 -10.06 19.45 -4.38
N TYR A 322 -10.31 18.15 -4.38
CA TYR A 322 -9.58 17.21 -3.56
C TYR A 322 -8.08 17.18 -3.89
N PHE A 323 -7.72 17.04 -5.17
CA PHE A 323 -6.31 16.97 -5.57
C PHE A 323 -5.59 18.31 -5.39
N SER A 324 -6.25 19.45 -5.68
CA SER A 324 -5.67 20.78 -5.44
C SER A 324 -5.31 20.99 -3.98
N ASN A 325 -6.19 20.65 -3.05
CA ASN A 325 -5.92 20.75 -1.62
C ASN A 325 -4.77 19.82 -1.21
N LYS A 326 -4.82 18.57 -1.65
CA LYS A 326 -3.84 17.56 -1.26
C LYS A 326 -2.44 17.83 -1.79
N ILE A 327 -2.34 18.30 -3.03
CA ILE A 327 -1.07 18.69 -3.64
C ILE A 327 -0.51 19.92 -2.92
N SER A 328 -1.38 20.88 -2.61
CA SER A 328 -1.04 22.08 -1.84
C SER A 328 -0.45 21.75 -0.46
N GLU A 329 -1.09 20.83 0.27
CA GLU A 329 -0.60 20.34 1.57
C GLU A 329 0.76 19.62 1.43
N ASN A 330 0.90 18.72 0.44
CA ASN A 330 2.11 17.92 0.27
C ASN A 330 3.34 18.74 -0.12
N TYR A 331 3.16 19.76 -0.96
CA TYR A 331 4.25 20.61 -1.45
C TYR A 331 4.38 21.92 -0.67
N ASN A 332 3.51 22.17 0.33
CA ASN A 332 3.45 23.41 1.10
C ASN A 332 3.36 24.66 0.21
N ILE A 333 2.49 24.60 -0.80
CA ILE A 333 2.22 25.68 -1.76
C ILE A 333 0.81 26.21 -1.57
N LYS A 334 0.53 27.39 -2.12
CA LYS A 334 -0.84 27.96 -2.12
C LYS A 334 -1.79 27.05 -2.89
N THR A 335 -2.99 26.83 -2.32
CA THR A 335 -4.03 26.05 -2.98
C THR A 335 -4.43 26.67 -4.32
N LEU A 336 -4.46 25.84 -5.37
CA LEU A 336 -4.85 26.25 -6.70
C LEU A 336 -6.37 26.44 -6.79
N GLU A 337 -6.79 27.58 -7.30
CA GLU A 337 -8.19 27.85 -7.66
C GLU A 337 -8.41 27.52 -9.14
N ILE A 338 -8.56 26.23 -9.45
CA ILE A 338 -8.91 25.79 -10.81
C ILE A 338 -10.41 25.98 -10.97
N ASP A 339 -10.83 26.51 -12.13
CA ASP A 339 -12.27 26.65 -12.44
C ASP A 339 -12.88 25.27 -12.68
N ASP A 340 -13.80 24.89 -11.82
CA ASP A 340 -14.49 23.60 -11.86
C ASP A 340 -15.34 23.43 -13.15
N ASN A 341 -15.69 24.53 -13.81
CA ASN A 341 -16.49 24.57 -15.04
C ASN A 341 -15.64 24.86 -16.29
N ASP A 342 -14.30 24.76 -16.21
CA ASP A 342 -13.45 24.95 -17.39
C ASP A 342 -13.85 23.97 -18.50
N SER A 343 -14.27 24.52 -19.64
CA SER A 343 -14.78 23.75 -20.77
C SER A 343 -13.73 22.79 -21.37
N TYR A 344 -12.45 23.10 -21.24
CA TYR A 344 -11.37 22.20 -21.66
C TYR A 344 -11.28 20.96 -20.78
N ILE A 345 -11.50 21.09 -19.49
CA ILE A 345 -11.50 19.97 -18.54
C ILE A 345 -12.74 19.11 -18.74
N LEU A 346 -13.94 19.72 -18.82
CA LEU A 346 -15.20 18.98 -18.91
C LEU A 346 -15.41 18.25 -20.22
N ASN A 347 -14.86 18.78 -21.33
CA ASN A 347 -15.00 18.20 -22.66
C ASN A 347 -13.78 17.33 -23.08
N HIS A 348 -12.79 17.20 -22.23
CA HIS A 348 -11.63 16.37 -22.52
C HIS A 348 -11.97 14.88 -22.44
N ASN A 349 -11.38 14.07 -23.34
CA ASN A 349 -11.51 12.62 -23.30
C ASN A 349 -10.44 12.03 -22.36
N TRP A 350 -10.80 11.80 -21.12
CA TRP A 350 -9.92 11.30 -20.06
C TRP A 350 -9.54 9.83 -20.26
N LYS A 351 -8.70 9.50 -21.23
CA LYS A 351 -8.22 8.13 -21.50
C LYS A 351 -7.49 7.53 -20.29
N GLY A 352 -6.69 8.33 -19.58
CA GLY A 352 -6.02 7.95 -18.34
C GLY A 352 -6.85 8.15 -17.07
N ASN A 353 -8.14 8.53 -17.23
CA ASN A 353 -9.10 8.68 -16.14
C ASN A 353 -8.61 9.59 -15.01
N VAL A 354 -8.84 9.19 -13.75
CA VAL A 354 -8.47 9.98 -12.57
C VAL A 354 -6.96 10.19 -12.44
N ARG A 355 -6.15 9.25 -12.95
CA ARG A 355 -4.69 9.39 -12.95
C ARG A 355 -4.24 10.54 -13.85
N GLU A 356 -4.83 10.67 -15.03
CA GLU A 356 -4.54 11.76 -15.97
C GLU A 356 -4.98 13.12 -15.40
N LEU A 357 -6.19 13.19 -14.85
CA LEU A 357 -6.70 14.40 -14.18
C LEU A 357 -5.77 14.83 -13.03
N ARG A 358 -5.37 13.90 -12.17
CA ARG A 358 -4.42 14.19 -11.10
C ARG A 358 -3.10 14.73 -11.61
N ASN A 359 -2.52 14.10 -12.65
CA ASN A 359 -1.25 14.54 -13.26
C ASN A 359 -1.37 15.96 -13.86
N LEU A 360 -2.52 16.29 -14.45
CA LEU A 360 -2.78 17.64 -14.94
C LEU A 360 -2.76 18.66 -13.80
N ILE A 361 -3.48 18.38 -12.70
CA ILE A 361 -3.56 19.26 -11.53
C ILE A 361 -2.17 19.43 -10.89
N GLU A 362 -1.40 18.34 -10.78
CA GLU A 362 -0.04 18.36 -10.24
C GLU A 362 0.90 19.20 -11.12
N ARG A 363 0.80 19.10 -12.46
CA ARG A 363 1.55 19.94 -13.41
C ARG A 363 1.24 21.41 -13.23
N VAL A 364 -0.05 21.76 -13.12
CA VAL A 364 -0.48 23.14 -12.87
C VAL A 364 0.07 23.65 -11.53
N ALA A 365 0.04 22.81 -10.49
CA ALA A 365 0.54 23.14 -9.16
C ALA A 365 2.06 23.43 -9.14
N ILE A 366 2.84 22.61 -9.84
CA ILE A 366 4.30 22.78 -9.92
C ILE A 366 4.67 24.10 -10.60
N LEU A 367 3.91 24.52 -11.62
CA LEU A 367 4.15 25.75 -12.36
C LEU A 367 3.74 27.03 -11.61
N GLN A 368 3.00 26.90 -10.51
CA GLN A 368 2.55 27.98 -9.61
C GLN A 368 2.06 29.25 -10.33
N PRO A 369 1.06 29.15 -11.22
CA PRO A 369 0.58 30.31 -11.96
C PRO A 369 -0.10 31.32 -11.05
N ASP A 370 0.23 32.63 -11.21
CA ASP A 370 -0.26 33.71 -10.35
C ASP A 370 -1.71 34.15 -10.65
N THR A 371 -2.23 33.77 -11.83
CA THR A 371 -3.54 34.22 -12.29
C THR A 371 -4.38 33.07 -12.86
N LYS A 372 -5.72 33.19 -12.77
CA LYS A 372 -6.67 32.20 -13.33
C LYS A 372 -6.50 32.04 -14.85
N GLU A 373 -6.17 33.12 -15.57
CA GLU A 373 -5.92 33.05 -17.00
C GLU A 373 -4.67 32.20 -17.35
N LYS A 374 -3.60 32.31 -16.56
CA LYS A 374 -2.42 31.46 -16.71
C LYS A 374 -2.74 29.99 -16.41
N ILE A 375 -3.56 29.71 -15.39
CA ILE A 375 -4.05 28.36 -15.08
C ILE A 375 -4.78 27.78 -16.29
N SER A 376 -5.77 28.48 -16.83
CA SER A 376 -6.56 28.01 -17.98
C SER A 376 -5.68 27.83 -19.24
N ASN A 377 -4.70 28.69 -19.47
CA ASN A 377 -3.77 28.53 -20.59
C ASN A 377 -2.88 27.27 -20.44
N ILE A 378 -2.35 27.00 -19.25
CA ILE A 378 -1.57 25.79 -18.97
C ILE A 378 -2.42 24.52 -19.18
N ILE A 379 -3.66 24.53 -18.68
CA ILE A 379 -4.63 23.44 -18.88
C ILE A 379 -4.86 23.22 -20.38
N LYS A 380 -5.19 24.26 -21.11
CA LYS A 380 -5.43 24.22 -22.55
C LYS A 380 -4.24 23.70 -23.35
N GLU A 381 -3.03 24.14 -23.04
CA GLU A 381 -1.80 23.67 -23.71
C GLU A 381 -1.51 22.21 -23.37
N SER A 382 -1.67 21.82 -22.11
CA SER A 382 -1.46 20.44 -21.65
C SER A 382 -2.43 19.47 -22.33
N LEU A 383 -3.70 19.80 -22.40
CA LEU A 383 -4.73 18.94 -23.01
C LEU A 383 -4.70 18.96 -24.56
N LYS A 384 -4.17 20.00 -25.17
CA LYS A 384 -3.98 20.05 -26.62
C LYS A 384 -2.81 19.20 -27.11
N SER A 385 -1.72 19.12 -26.36
CA SER A 385 -0.55 18.31 -26.73
C SER A 385 -0.90 16.82 -26.78
N ASP A 386 -1.76 16.37 -25.87
CA ASP A 386 -2.20 14.97 -25.82
C ASP A 386 -3.13 14.62 -27.02
N ASN A 387 -3.96 15.56 -27.46
CA ASN A 387 -4.83 15.39 -28.64
C ASN A 387 -4.07 15.43 -29.98
N LEU A 388 -2.91 16.10 -30.07
CA LEU A 388 -2.10 16.16 -31.29
C LEU A 388 -1.37 14.82 -31.55
N ASN A 389 -0.87 14.18 -30.50
CA ASN A 389 -0.24 12.86 -30.60
C ASN A 389 -1.23 11.77 -31.06
N ASP A 390 -2.48 11.81 -30.60
CA ASP A 390 -3.53 10.87 -30.99
C ASP A 390 -3.98 11.07 -32.45
N LYS A 391 -4.09 12.30 -32.91
CA LYS A 391 -4.52 12.58 -34.32
C LYS A 391 -3.47 12.18 -35.35
N ILE A 392 -2.19 12.25 -35.00
CA ILE A 392 -1.12 11.82 -35.91
C ILE A 392 -1.05 10.29 -36.01
N THR A 393 -1.36 9.55 -34.94
CA THR A 393 -1.28 8.08 -34.93
C THR A 393 -2.49 7.38 -35.55
N GLU A 394 -3.71 7.77 -35.26
CA GLU A 394 -4.90 7.08 -35.75
C GLU A 394 -5.26 7.41 -37.20
N ASN A 395 -5.14 8.69 -37.61
CA ASN A 395 -5.48 9.10 -38.99
C ASN A 395 -4.37 8.83 -40.02
N SER A 396 -3.12 8.68 -39.60
CA SER A 396 -2.01 8.38 -40.51
C SER A 396 -1.82 6.89 -40.80
N LEU A 397 -2.34 6.02 -39.92
CA LEU A 397 -2.24 4.56 -40.09
C LEU A 397 -3.42 3.94 -40.85
N SER A 398 -4.51 4.67 -41.03
CA SER A 398 -5.72 4.20 -41.70
C SER A 398 -5.77 4.54 -43.19
N VAL A 399 -4.83 5.32 -43.72
CA VAL A 399 -4.78 5.72 -45.13
C VAL A 399 -3.51 5.19 -45.80
N PRO A 400 -3.54 4.96 -47.15
CA PRO A 400 -2.35 4.56 -47.89
C PRO A 400 -1.17 5.50 -47.67
N LEU A 401 0.04 4.97 -47.61
CA LEU A 401 1.29 5.75 -47.28
C LEU A 401 1.44 6.97 -48.17
N LYS A 402 1.04 6.92 -49.43
CA LYS A 402 1.11 8.04 -50.37
C LYS A 402 0.22 9.21 -49.95
N GLU A 403 -1.01 8.93 -49.53
CA GLU A 403 -1.95 9.97 -49.08
C GLU A 403 -1.55 10.54 -47.71
N ALA A 404 -1.05 9.69 -46.80
CA ALA A 404 -0.52 10.16 -45.53
C ALA A 404 0.64 11.11 -45.70
N ARG A 405 1.55 10.82 -46.63
CA ARG A 405 2.71 11.68 -46.95
C ARG A 405 2.28 13.00 -47.58
N GLU A 406 1.40 13.01 -48.57
CA GLU A 406 0.89 14.24 -49.20
C GLU A 406 0.17 15.14 -48.20
N LYS A 407 -0.62 14.55 -47.27
CA LYS A 407 -1.30 15.29 -46.21
C LYS A 407 -0.31 15.92 -45.22
N PHE A 408 0.69 15.17 -44.81
CA PHE A 408 1.74 15.67 -43.91
C PHE A 408 2.55 16.80 -44.55
N GLU A 409 2.98 16.63 -45.80
CA GLU A 409 3.73 17.65 -46.54
C GLU A 409 2.93 18.95 -46.68
N LYS A 410 1.63 18.85 -46.98
CA LYS A 410 0.72 20.00 -47.08
C LYS A 410 0.54 20.73 -45.74
N GLU A 411 0.32 19.99 -44.65
CA GLU A 411 0.18 20.56 -43.32
C GLU A 411 1.50 21.21 -42.85
N TYR A 412 2.65 20.55 -43.06
CA TYR A 412 3.96 21.06 -42.72
C TYR A 412 4.27 22.36 -43.47
N LEU A 413 4.06 22.38 -44.78
CA LEU A 413 4.27 23.58 -45.59
C LEU A 413 3.34 24.73 -45.19
N THR A 414 2.10 24.44 -44.83
CA THR A 414 1.14 25.44 -44.38
C THR A 414 1.60 26.11 -43.07
N VAL A 415 2.11 25.31 -42.12
CA VAL A 415 2.63 25.80 -40.83
C VAL A 415 3.91 26.63 -41.06
N GLN A 416 4.82 26.16 -41.91
CA GLN A 416 6.07 26.87 -42.19
C GLN A 416 5.82 28.20 -42.96
N LEU A 417 4.91 28.20 -43.93
CA LEU A 417 4.51 29.43 -44.63
C LEU A 417 3.91 30.46 -43.66
N LYS A 418 3.07 30.04 -42.71
CA LYS A 418 2.55 30.93 -41.66
C LYS A 418 3.69 31.49 -40.79
N LYS A 419 4.65 30.64 -40.38
CA LYS A 419 5.80 31.03 -39.55
C LYS A 419 6.71 32.05 -40.21
N PHE A 420 6.86 31.97 -41.52
CA PHE A 420 7.71 32.88 -42.32
C PHE A 420 6.91 33.92 -43.11
N ASN A 421 5.67 34.26 -42.69
CA ASN A 421 4.79 35.27 -43.28
C ASN A 421 4.67 35.17 -44.82
N GLY A 422 4.54 33.95 -45.33
CA GLY A 422 4.37 33.69 -46.76
C GLY A 422 5.64 33.74 -47.59
N ASN A 423 6.82 33.83 -47.00
CA ASN A 423 8.08 33.89 -47.74
C ASN A 423 8.55 32.47 -48.13
N ILE A 424 8.31 32.12 -49.41
CA ILE A 424 8.57 30.79 -49.98
C ILE A 424 10.06 30.43 -49.89
N SER A 425 10.97 31.38 -50.18
CA SER A 425 12.42 31.12 -50.16
C SER A 425 13.02 30.89 -48.77
N LYS A 426 12.31 31.23 -47.67
CA LYS A 426 12.70 30.93 -46.31
C LYS A 426 11.97 29.68 -45.75
N THR A 427 10.99 29.19 -46.49
CA THR A 427 10.20 28.01 -46.13
C THR A 427 10.76 26.73 -46.76
N ALA A 428 11.41 26.85 -47.92
CA ALA A 428 12.16 25.79 -48.59
C ALA A 428 13.57 25.65 -47.98
#